data_c6ce55fb2a5922063d3194e147e4e4ca
#
_entry.id   c6ce55fb2a5922063d3194e147e4e4ca
#
_cell.length_a   1.000
_cell.length_b   1.000
_cell.length_c   1.000
_cell.angle_alpha   90.00
_cell.angle_beta   90.00
_cell.angle_gamma   90.00
#
_symmetry.space_group_name_H-M   'P 1'
#
loop_
_entity.id
_entity.type
_entity.pdbx_description
1 polymer ?
#
loop_
_entity_poly.entity_id
_entity_poly.type
_entity_poly.pdbx_seq_one_letter_code
_entity_poly.pdbx_strand_id
1 'polypeptide(L)'
;HDGVKLDNQIQIAHNVMLGENSAIAASCAIAGSTVIGKNFQMGGLSGVLGHLSICDNVTIGAHTLITKSINESGNYIGIMPAQKQKDWAKSSVFIKKRV
;
A
#
# COMPACT_ATOMS: atom_id res chain seq x y z
N HIS A 1 6.79 5.06 -15.26
CA HIS A 1 5.90 5.26 -16.40
C HIS A 1 5.32 6.66 -16.44
N ASP A 2 4.69 7.01 -17.53
CA ASP A 2 4.18 8.35 -17.76
C ASP A 2 3.09 8.74 -16.77
N GLY A 3 3.09 10.00 -16.36
CA GLY A 3 2.06 10.54 -15.50
C GLY A 3 2.16 10.16 -14.04
N VAL A 4 3.26 9.52 -13.63
CA VAL A 4 3.46 9.19 -12.23
C VAL A 4 3.75 10.46 -11.43
N LYS A 5 3.08 10.64 -10.30
CA LYS A 5 3.28 11.77 -9.39
C LYS A 5 3.71 11.28 -8.03
N LEU A 6 4.84 11.76 -7.56
CA LEU A 6 5.40 11.41 -6.26
C LEU A 6 5.52 12.66 -5.41
N ASP A 7 4.96 12.63 -4.23
CA ASP A 7 5.09 13.71 -3.25
C ASP A 7 6.42 13.58 -2.47
N ASN A 8 6.60 14.35 -1.41
CA ASN A 8 7.85 14.41 -0.67
C ASN A 8 8.13 13.16 0.16
N GLN A 9 9.42 12.84 0.34
CA GLN A 9 9.89 11.79 1.24
C GLN A 9 9.32 10.41 0.92
N ILE A 10 9.25 10.08 -0.36
CA ILE A 10 8.80 8.77 -0.79
C ILE A 10 10.01 7.86 -0.98
N GLN A 11 9.92 6.64 -0.45
CA GLN A 11 10.91 5.61 -0.61
C GLN A 11 10.40 4.55 -1.58
N ILE A 12 11.02 4.47 -2.74
CA ILE A 12 10.71 3.43 -3.71
C ILE A 12 11.94 2.57 -3.87
N ALA A 13 11.83 1.33 -3.45
CA ALA A 13 12.96 0.42 -3.42
C ALA A 13 13.30 -0.11 -4.83
N HIS A 14 14.30 -0.94 -4.88
CA HIS A 14 14.86 -1.46 -6.11
C HIS A 14 13.84 -2.31 -6.90
N ASN A 15 13.84 -2.18 -8.22
CA ASN A 15 12.98 -2.96 -9.14
C ASN A 15 11.47 -2.79 -8.94
N VAL A 16 11.03 -1.66 -8.41
CA VAL A 16 9.60 -1.34 -8.32
C VAL A 16 9.12 -0.80 -9.67
N MET A 17 7.97 -1.29 -10.14
CA MET A 17 7.33 -0.77 -11.35
C MET A 17 6.02 -0.08 -10.98
N LEU A 18 5.87 1.18 -11.39
CA LEU A 18 4.65 1.97 -11.19
C LEU A 18 3.97 2.19 -12.53
N GLY A 19 2.72 1.79 -12.63
CA GLY A 19 1.93 1.99 -13.84
C GLY A 19 1.60 3.46 -14.10
N GLU A 20 1.09 3.75 -15.28
CA GLU A 20 0.76 5.10 -15.71
C GLU A 20 -0.24 5.77 -14.78
N ASN A 21 -0.09 7.08 -14.61
CA ASN A 21 -1.01 7.92 -13.83
C ASN A 21 -1.13 7.53 -12.37
N SER A 22 -0.11 6.87 -11.81
CA SER A 22 -0.09 6.58 -10.39
C SER A 22 0.29 7.83 -9.59
N ALA A 23 -0.32 7.99 -8.43
CA ALA A 23 -0.05 9.12 -7.53
C ALA A 23 0.21 8.60 -6.12
N ILE A 24 1.38 8.95 -5.59
CA ILE A 24 1.83 8.50 -4.27
C ILE A 24 1.97 9.73 -3.38
N ALA A 25 1.20 9.78 -2.30
CA ALA A 25 1.28 10.89 -1.34
C ALA A 25 2.53 10.81 -0.47
N ALA A 26 2.76 11.83 0.33
CA ALA A 26 4.01 11.99 1.09
C ALA A 26 4.28 10.86 2.08
N SER A 27 5.55 10.59 2.29
CA SER A 27 6.06 9.66 3.31
C SER A 27 5.57 8.22 3.15
N CYS A 28 5.31 7.81 1.90
CA CYS A 28 4.99 6.42 1.59
C CYS A 28 6.24 5.62 1.29
N ALA A 29 6.14 4.30 1.38
CA ALA A 29 7.22 3.41 1.05
C ALA A 29 6.70 2.21 0.25
N ILE A 30 7.43 1.85 -0.80
CA ILE A 30 7.12 0.66 -1.60
C ILE A 30 8.37 -0.20 -1.63
N ALA A 31 8.28 -1.40 -1.07
CA ALA A 31 9.41 -2.31 -0.97
C ALA A 31 9.74 -2.95 -2.31
N GLY A 32 10.91 -3.56 -2.38
CA GLY A 32 11.50 -3.99 -3.64
C GLY A 32 10.71 -5.01 -4.44
N SER A 33 10.86 -4.93 -5.75
CA SER A 33 10.30 -5.88 -6.73
C SER A 33 8.78 -5.97 -6.72
N THR A 34 8.09 -4.92 -6.27
CA THR A 34 6.64 -4.83 -6.32
C THR A 34 6.22 -4.21 -7.65
N VAL A 35 5.18 -4.77 -8.26
CA VAL A 35 4.62 -4.29 -9.52
C VAL A 35 3.25 -3.70 -9.27
N ILE A 36 3.08 -2.44 -9.63
CA ILE A 36 1.84 -1.70 -9.42
C ILE A 36 1.26 -1.30 -10.77
N GLY A 37 -0.02 -1.58 -10.96
CA GLY A 37 -0.72 -1.28 -12.20
C GLY A 37 -1.01 0.20 -12.38
N LYS A 38 -1.86 0.52 -13.34
CA LYS A 38 -2.19 1.88 -13.73
C LYS A 38 -3.17 2.52 -12.75
N ASN A 39 -3.11 3.84 -12.67
CA ASN A 39 -4.08 4.63 -11.90
C ASN A 39 -4.11 4.27 -10.42
N PHE A 40 -2.95 3.89 -9.88
CA PHE A 40 -2.80 3.60 -8.46
C PHE A 40 -2.75 4.90 -7.67
N GLN A 41 -3.51 4.99 -6.59
CA GLN A 41 -3.47 6.13 -5.70
C GLN A 41 -3.17 5.66 -4.28
N MET A 42 -2.24 6.32 -3.62
CA MET A 42 -1.77 5.89 -2.31
C MET A 42 -1.80 7.08 -1.35
N GLY A 43 -2.60 6.97 -0.31
CA GLY A 43 -2.67 7.99 0.75
C GLY A 43 -1.39 8.07 1.55
N GLY A 44 -1.16 9.20 2.21
CA GLY A 44 0.09 9.47 2.93
C GLY A 44 0.42 8.46 4.03
N LEU A 45 1.71 8.28 4.30
CA LEU A 45 2.22 7.41 5.36
C LEU A 45 1.79 5.94 5.20
N SER A 46 1.55 5.50 3.98
CA SER A 46 1.20 4.10 3.68
C SER A 46 2.42 3.31 3.23
N GLY A 47 2.32 2.00 3.24
CA GLY A 47 3.38 1.12 2.82
C GLY A 47 2.89 -0.07 2.02
N VAL A 48 3.75 -0.55 1.12
CA VAL A 48 3.49 -1.78 0.35
C VAL A 48 4.70 -2.68 0.51
N LEU A 49 4.48 -3.92 0.92
CA LEU A 49 5.57 -4.88 1.10
C LEU A 49 6.15 -5.32 -0.25
N GLY A 50 7.30 -5.98 -0.20
CA GLY A 50 8.02 -6.39 -1.40
C GLY A 50 7.41 -7.59 -2.12
N HIS A 51 7.75 -7.71 -3.42
CA HIS A 51 7.36 -8.83 -4.27
C HIS A 51 5.85 -9.01 -4.41
N LEU A 52 5.08 -7.93 -4.30
CA LEU A 52 3.63 -7.96 -4.48
C LEU A 52 3.25 -7.51 -5.88
N SER A 53 2.05 -7.85 -6.28
CA SER A 53 1.44 -7.39 -7.52
C SER A 53 0.12 -6.69 -7.19
N ILE A 54 -0.03 -5.45 -7.66
CA ILE A 54 -1.25 -4.67 -7.45
C ILE A 54 -1.85 -4.36 -8.81
N CYS A 55 -3.10 -4.75 -9.03
CA CYS A 55 -3.78 -4.55 -10.29
C CYS A 55 -4.10 -3.07 -10.54
N ASP A 56 -4.65 -2.77 -11.71
CA ASP A 56 -5.00 -1.40 -12.09
C ASP A 56 -6.15 -0.85 -11.22
N ASN A 57 -6.20 0.46 -11.10
CA ASN A 57 -7.33 1.19 -10.50
C ASN A 57 -7.55 0.84 -9.02
N VAL A 58 -6.48 0.77 -8.26
CA VAL A 58 -6.53 0.56 -6.81
C VAL A 58 -6.24 1.87 -6.10
N THR A 59 -7.04 2.19 -5.09
CA THR A 59 -6.82 3.33 -4.22
C THR A 59 -6.59 2.85 -2.80
N ILE A 60 -5.53 3.32 -2.18
CA ILE A 60 -5.17 2.95 -0.82
C ILE A 60 -5.30 4.18 0.08
N GLY A 61 -6.06 4.04 1.16
CA GLY A 61 -6.21 5.11 2.14
C GLY A 61 -4.91 5.41 2.89
N ALA A 62 -4.87 6.52 3.59
CA ALA A 62 -3.69 6.91 4.36
C ALA A 62 -3.40 5.91 5.48
N HIS A 63 -2.12 5.80 5.85
CA HIS A 63 -1.66 4.93 6.95
C HIS A 63 -2.03 3.46 6.77
N THR A 64 -2.14 3.01 5.53
CA THR A 64 -2.51 1.62 5.22
C THR A 64 -1.25 0.82 4.86
N LEU A 65 -1.14 -0.39 5.38
CA LEU A 65 -0.06 -1.30 5.03
C LEU A 65 -0.62 -2.44 4.18
N ILE A 66 -0.10 -2.55 2.96
CA ILE A 66 -0.49 -3.62 2.04
C ILE A 66 0.51 -4.77 2.20
N THR A 67 0.01 -5.92 2.61
CA THR A 67 0.84 -7.09 2.91
C THR A 67 0.65 -8.23 1.92
N LYS A 68 -0.34 -8.16 1.05
CA LYS A 68 -0.65 -9.18 0.04
C LYS A 68 -0.95 -8.52 -1.29
N SER A 69 -0.75 -9.27 -2.37
CA SER A 69 -1.11 -8.80 -3.71
C SER A 69 -2.61 -8.50 -3.80
N ILE A 70 -2.96 -7.51 -4.62
CA ILE A 70 -4.33 -7.07 -4.81
C ILE A 70 -4.74 -7.38 -6.25
N ASN A 71 -5.76 -8.19 -6.42
CA ASN A 71 -6.22 -8.66 -7.71
C ASN A 71 -7.53 -8.02 -8.18
N GLU A 72 -8.16 -7.22 -7.34
CA GLU A 72 -9.41 -6.53 -7.68
C GLU A 72 -9.25 -5.04 -7.50
N SER A 73 -9.73 -4.27 -8.46
CA SER A 73 -9.80 -2.81 -8.37
C SER A 73 -10.69 -2.40 -7.21
N GLY A 74 -10.39 -1.28 -6.60
CA GLY A 74 -11.22 -0.77 -5.52
C GLY A 74 -10.43 0.05 -4.53
N ASN A 75 -11.09 0.38 -3.44
CA ASN A 75 -10.54 1.17 -2.36
C ASN A 75 -10.20 0.27 -1.18
N TYR A 76 -8.96 0.37 -0.71
CA TYR A 76 -8.48 -0.44 0.39
C TYR A 76 -8.01 0.48 1.50
N ILE A 77 -8.41 0.18 2.72
CA ILE A 77 -8.03 0.97 3.88
C ILE A 77 -7.82 0.04 5.07
N GLY A 78 -6.80 0.31 5.86
CA GLY A 78 -6.53 -0.51 7.02
C GLY A 78 -5.79 0.29 8.07
N ILE A 79 -6.54 1.14 8.77
CA ILE A 79 -6.00 1.96 9.85
C ILE A 79 -6.42 1.34 11.17
N MET A 80 -5.44 1.11 12.04
CA MET A 80 -5.72 0.60 13.37
C MET A 80 -5.07 1.53 14.41
N PRO A 81 -5.84 2.16 15.30
CA PRO A 81 -5.27 2.98 16.35
C PRO A 81 -4.31 2.19 17.24
N ALA A 82 -3.34 2.90 17.80
CA ALA A 82 -2.37 2.25 18.69
C ALA A 82 -3.06 1.63 19.90
N GLN A 83 -2.56 0.48 20.31
CA GLN A 83 -3.08 -0.28 21.44
C GLN A 83 -1.91 -0.83 22.24
N LYS A 84 -2.18 -1.32 23.45
CA LYS A 84 -1.18 -2.12 24.16
C LYS A 84 -0.91 -3.40 23.36
N GLN A 85 0.32 -3.86 23.40
CA GLN A 85 0.75 -5.00 22.57
C GLN A 85 -0.14 -6.23 22.72
N LYS A 86 -0.55 -6.56 23.93
CA LYS A 86 -1.39 -7.75 24.15
C LYS A 86 -2.76 -7.63 23.50
N ASP A 87 -3.33 -6.41 23.51
CA ASP A 87 -4.64 -6.17 22.89
C ASP A 87 -4.52 -6.21 21.37
N TRP A 88 -3.45 -5.63 20.85
CA TRP A 88 -3.16 -5.66 19.42
C TRP A 88 -3.01 -7.09 18.91
N ALA A 89 -2.32 -7.96 19.67
CA ALA A 89 -2.14 -9.35 19.28
C ALA A 89 -3.47 -10.08 19.12
N LYS A 90 -4.43 -9.82 20.02
CA LYS A 90 -5.78 -10.39 19.92
C LYS A 90 -6.51 -9.87 18.68
N SER A 91 -6.44 -8.57 18.42
CA SER A 91 -7.09 -7.96 17.27
C SER A 91 -6.51 -8.48 15.96
N SER A 92 -5.18 -8.63 15.87
CA SER A 92 -4.53 -9.08 14.65
C SER A 92 -4.88 -10.54 14.33
N VAL A 93 -5.01 -11.39 15.33
CA VAL A 93 -5.45 -12.79 15.14
C VAL A 93 -6.87 -12.81 14.60
N PHE A 94 -7.76 -12.01 15.16
CA PHE A 94 -9.15 -11.92 14.72
C PHE A 94 -9.25 -11.45 13.27
N ILE A 95 -8.48 -10.43 12.90
CA ILE A 95 -8.45 -9.92 11.54
C ILE A 95 -7.94 -10.99 10.57
N LYS A 96 -6.88 -11.69 10.92
CA LYS A 96 -6.33 -12.75 10.07
C LYS A 96 -7.34 -13.87 9.80
N LYS A 97 -8.15 -14.21 10.77
CA LYS A 97 -9.16 -15.26 10.61
C LYS A 97 -10.30 -14.86 9.68
N ARG A 98 -10.51 -13.55 9.48
CA ARG A 98 -11.56 -13.03 8.61
C ARG A 98 -11.13 -12.88 7.15
N VAL A 99 -9.85 -12.94 6.90
CA VAL A 99 -9.25 -12.78 5.59
C VAL A 99 -8.77 -14.12 5.04
#